data_b30a8d4a1950e18143a3f69c591d8682
#
_entry.id   b30a8d4a1950e18143a3f69c591d8682
#
_cell.length_a   1.000
_cell.length_b   1.000
_cell.length_c   1.000
_cell.angle_alpha   90.00
_cell.angle_beta   90.00
_cell.angle_gamma   90.00
#
_symmetry.space_group_name_H-M   'P 1'
#
loop_
_entity.id
_entity.type
_entity.pdbx_description
1 polymer ?
#
loop_
_entity_poly.entity_id
_entity_poly.type
_entity_poly.pdbx_seq_one_letter_code
_entity_poly.pdbx_strand_id
1 'polypeptide(L)'
;MTTRRCEAGILELGAGLEVLVSASLATLQDGDLLDVVVDFRSGSLELPAWARRAGHEVVDERRDGAAYVVTLRLRRGSTPMPGAALDAATFPTGELRRLAGPEPREADRSAGLAPLGAVREPGVAHYDWALSSRDRIWTDKLSSLADRAARSQWDASRDIPWEAAAGLRADVERGVAQVMTYIAQNEYAAYYVPARYLAQVNPEYVEVLMWLASHVHDEARHVEVFTKRALAGGQRAYALEATELSLQTLLDEHEFSAAALLLNVLGEGTFLDLLSFVSHHAPDAATATAARLAHQDERRHVQFGIAHIRHRLTHDPDERQRLVAAVEERAAKLVSLDGLSPVVGESLVLMAARSMRPSDIGDAGRAVRALLGRMNRNRVRRLQAAGFDRSTAHQLSDLHTPNLM
;
A
#
# COMPACT_ATOMS: atom_id res chain seq x y z
N MET A 1 48.99 0.86 24.29
CA MET A 1 48.39 2.16 23.88
C MET A 1 49.30 2.72 22.81
N THR A 2 48.85 2.70 21.59
CA THR A 2 49.60 3.15 20.42
C THR A 2 49.04 4.50 19.98
N THR A 3 49.93 5.42 19.58
CA THR A 3 49.51 6.67 18.93
C THR A 3 49.77 6.58 17.44
N ARG A 4 48.76 6.81 16.61
CA ARG A 4 48.86 6.91 15.18
C ARG A 4 48.63 8.33 14.75
N ARG A 5 49.20 8.69 13.60
CA ARG A 5 49.01 10.04 13.01
C ARG A 5 48.24 9.94 11.71
N CYS A 6 47.28 10.84 11.52
CA CYS A 6 46.45 10.96 10.35
C CYS A 6 46.61 12.39 9.79
N GLU A 7 47.25 12.48 8.62
CA GLU A 7 47.42 13.78 7.93
C GLU A 7 46.17 14.06 7.09
N ALA A 8 45.31 14.92 7.61
CA ALA A 8 44.06 15.28 6.95
C ALA A 8 44.16 16.54 6.09
N GLY A 9 45.24 17.35 6.31
CA GLY A 9 45.53 18.53 5.49
C GLY A 9 44.37 19.50 5.46
N ILE A 10 43.85 19.77 4.25
CA ILE A 10 42.76 20.70 3.98
C ILE A 10 41.36 20.09 3.99
N LEU A 11 41.22 18.81 4.38
CA LEU A 11 39.91 18.15 4.42
C LEU A 11 39.02 18.73 5.51
N GLU A 12 37.75 19.00 5.16
CA GLU A 12 36.70 19.51 6.06
C GLU A 12 35.70 18.41 6.38
N LEU A 13 34.96 18.57 7.50
CA LEU A 13 33.79 17.72 7.80
C LEU A 13 32.74 17.92 6.67
N GLY A 14 32.18 16.81 6.21
CA GLY A 14 31.30 16.81 5.04
C GLY A 14 32.03 16.82 3.68
N ALA A 15 33.37 16.94 3.68
CA ALA A 15 34.22 16.94 2.48
C ALA A 15 35.36 15.89 2.56
N GLY A 16 35.22 14.87 3.39
CA GLY A 16 36.14 13.72 3.43
C GLY A 16 36.93 13.58 4.74
N LEU A 17 36.97 14.57 5.62
CA LEU A 17 37.70 14.49 6.90
C LEU A 17 37.16 13.35 7.75
N GLU A 18 35.85 13.23 7.91
CA GLU A 18 35.21 12.16 8.68
C GLU A 18 35.56 10.77 8.13
N VAL A 19 35.50 10.59 6.81
CA VAL A 19 35.80 9.33 6.14
C VAL A 19 37.25 8.91 6.44
N LEU A 20 38.19 9.85 6.33
CA LEU A 20 39.60 9.59 6.58
C LEU A 20 39.90 9.26 8.05
N VAL A 21 39.31 10.04 8.98
CA VAL A 21 39.46 9.82 10.42
C VAL A 21 38.82 8.49 10.84
N SER A 22 37.60 8.20 10.39
CA SER A 22 36.92 6.94 10.67
C SER A 22 37.71 5.73 10.16
N ALA A 23 38.23 5.81 8.93
CA ALA A 23 39.08 4.75 8.36
C ALA A 23 40.39 4.55 9.18
N SER A 24 40.97 5.64 9.68
CA SER A 24 42.17 5.59 10.53
C SER A 24 41.85 4.97 11.89
N LEU A 25 40.75 5.35 12.52
CA LEU A 25 40.28 4.79 13.81
C LEU A 25 39.95 3.31 13.71
N ALA A 26 39.37 2.86 12.55
CA ALA A 26 39.03 1.46 12.34
C ALA A 26 40.23 0.50 12.41
N THR A 27 41.45 1.01 12.24
CA THR A 27 42.70 0.23 12.30
C THR A 27 43.30 0.16 13.71
N LEU A 28 42.71 0.87 14.69
CA LEU A 28 43.20 0.96 16.05
C LEU A 28 42.46 0.04 17.00
N GLN A 29 43.02 -0.17 18.21
CA GLN A 29 42.36 -0.90 19.29
C GLN A 29 41.75 0.07 20.29
N ASP A 30 40.78 -0.42 21.09
CA ASP A 30 40.18 0.40 22.12
C ASP A 30 41.22 1.00 23.07
N GLY A 31 41.08 2.30 23.31
CA GLY A 31 42.01 3.07 24.12
C GLY A 31 43.24 3.62 23.38
N ASP A 32 43.51 3.21 22.11
CA ASP A 32 44.58 3.80 21.30
C ASP A 32 44.27 5.26 20.91
N LEU A 33 45.33 5.99 20.57
CA LEU A 33 45.26 7.41 20.22
C LEU A 33 45.44 7.62 18.71
N LEU A 34 44.71 8.61 18.17
CA LEU A 34 44.86 9.12 16.82
C LEU A 34 45.11 10.63 16.86
N ASP A 35 46.29 11.05 16.40
CA ASP A 35 46.59 12.45 16.14
C ASP A 35 46.11 12.81 14.73
N VAL A 36 45.06 13.63 14.66
CA VAL A 36 44.53 14.12 13.36
C VAL A 36 45.10 15.52 13.11
N VAL A 37 45.81 15.67 12.03
CA VAL A 37 46.49 16.92 11.65
C VAL A 37 45.66 17.60 10.54
N VAL A 38 45.24 18.85 10.83
CA VAL A 38 44.50 19.69 9.84
C VAL A 38 45.20 21.02 9.68
N ASP A 39 45.19 21.56 8.46
CA ASP A 39 45.92 22.78 8.08
C ASP A 39 45.15 24.08 8.36
N PHE A 40 43.93 23.98 8.88
CA PHE A 40 43.08 25.16 9.08
C PHE A 40 42.26 25.07 10.39
N ARG A 41 41.94 26.25 10.90
CA ARG A 41 41.32 26.38 12.23
C ARG A 41 39.91 25.82 12.30
N SER A 42 39.08 25.95 11.25
CA SER A 42 37.72 25.41 11.29
C SER A 42 37.70 23.88 11.48
N GLY A 43 38.56 23.14 10.79
CA GLY A 43 38.69 21.70 11.00
C GLY A 43 39.06 21.31 12.43
N SER A 44 39.94 22.10 13.09
CA SER A 44 40.27 21.85 14.49
C SER A 44 39.12 22.14 15.46
N LEU A 45 38.16 22.96 15.11
CA LEU A 45 36.97 23.28 15.92
C LEU A 45 35.85 22.24 15.75
N GLU A 46 35.66 21.80 14.51
CA GLU A 46 34.56 20.88 14.13
C GLU A 46 34.88 19.42 14.52
N LEU A 47 36.13 19.00 14.34
CA LEU A 47 36.57 17.63 14.63
C LEU A 47 36.36 17.18 16.07
N PRO A 48 36.63 18.00 17.12
CA PRO A 48 36.31 17.64 18.50
C PRO A 48 34.79 17.45 18.73
N ALA A 49 33.97 18.29 18.14
CA ALA A 49 32.51 18.15 18.26
C ALA A 49 32.00 16.86 17.57
N TRP A 50 32.54 16.55 16.41
CA TRP A 50 32.27 15.29 15.72
C TRP A 50 32.73 14.09 16.56
N ALA A 51 33.95 14.09 17.04
CA ALA A 51 34.52 12.98 17.82
C ALA A 51 33.68 12.66 19.06
N ARG A 52 33.23 13.69 19.80
CA ARG A 52 32.37 13.53 20.98
C ARG A 52 31.00 12.93 20.58
N ARG A 53 30.41 13.37 19.45
CA ARG A 53 29.16 12.77 18.90
C ARG A 53 29.36 11.32 18.50
N ALA A 54 30.51 11.00 17.90
CA ALA A 54 30.88 9.64 17.52
C ALA A 54 31.29 8.75 18.72
N GLY A 55 31.23 9.29 19.93
CA GLY A 55 31.57 8.58 21.19
C GLY A 55 33.05 8.43 21.47
N HIS A 56 33.89 9.12 20.73
CA HIS A 56 35.33 9.14 21.00
C HIS A 56 35.72 10.25 21.99
N GLU A 57 36.80 10.03 22.73
CA GLU A 57 37.32 11.01 23.67
C GLU A 57 38.31 11.94 22.97
N VAL A 58 38.11 13.24 23.11
CA VAL A 58 39.12 14.26 22.73
C VAL A 58 40.09 14.43 23.85
N VAL A 59 41.33 14.01 23.64
CA VAL A 59 42.39 13.98 24.67
C VAL A 59 43.19 15.27 24.70
N ASP A 60 43.48 15.83 23.51
CA ASP A 60 44.32 17.01 23.37
C ASP A 60 43.97 17.79 22.09
N GLU A 61 44.10 19.10 22.17
CA GLU A 61 43.96 20.03 21.06
C GLU A 61 45.12 21.00 21.07
N ARG A 62 46.05 20.93 20.10
CA ARG A 62 47.26 21.75 20.09
C ARG A 62 47.58 22.30 18.71
N ARG A 63 48.40 23.30 18.70
CA ARG A 63 48.99 23.81 17.47
C ARG A 63 50.40 23.26 17.29
N ASP A 64 50.67 22.78 16.07
CA ASP A 64 51.99 22.29 15.68
C ASP A 64 52.44 23.05 14.42
N GLY A 65 53.24 24.07 14.65
CA GLY A 65 53.61 25.01 13.58
C GLY A 65 52.44 25.78 13.00
N ALA A 66 52.19 25.58 11.69
CA ALA A 66 51.04 26.15 10.99
C ALA A 66 49.79 25.28 11.12
N ALA A 67 49.95 23.97 11.42
CA ALA A 67 48.85 23.00 11.51
C ALA A 67 48.23 22.98 12.91
N TYR A 68 47.05 22.35 12.98
CA TYR A 68 46.33 22.04 14.21
C TYR A 68 46.29 20.52 14.38
N VAL A 69 46.52 20.04 15.60
CA VAL A 69 46.47 18.62 15.90
C VAL A 69 45.40 18.38 16.96
N VAL A 70 44.47 17.48 16.63
CA VAL A 70 43.44 16.99 17.54
C VAL A 70 43.75 15.52 17.85
N THR A 71 44.00 15.21 19.14
CA THR A 71 44.26 13.86 19.60
C THR A 71 43.00 13.20 20.09
N LEU A 72 42.58 12.15 19.41
CA LEU A 72 41.38 11.36 19.70
C LEU A 72 41.79 10.05 20.37
N ARG A 73 41.08 9.64 21.44
CA ARG A 73 41.15 8.28 21.96
C ARG A 73 39.99 7.45 21.45
N LEU A 74 40.30 6.34 20.78
CA LEU A 74 39.28 5.41 20.33
C LEU A 74 38.58 4.77 21.52
N ARG A 75 37.27 4.82 21.54
CA ARG A 75 36.38 4.11 22.45
C ARG A 75 35.52 3.15 21.64
N ARG A 76 35.76 1.85 21.78
CA ARG A 76 34.89 0.80 21.25
C ARG A 76 33.81 0.49 22.29
N GLY A 77 32.57 0.71 22.00
CA GLY A 77 31.46 0.49 22.93
C GLY A 77 30.95 1.72 23.66
N SER A 78 31.51 2.90 23.39
CA SER A 78 30.86 4.15 23.72
C SER A 78 29.70 4.32 22.70
N THR A 79 28.54 3.94 23.14
CA THR A 79 27.23 4.08 22.49
C THR A 79 27.25 3.86 21.00
N PRO A 80 26.78 2.72 20.52
CA PRO A 80 26.21 2.73 19.18
C PRO A 80 25.20 3.87 19.18
N MET A 81 25.27 4.75 18.19
CA MET A 81 24.22 5.72 17.97
C MET A 81 22.87 5.01 18.17
N PRO A 82 21.89 5.61 18.87
CA PRO A 82 20.62 4.95 19.12
C PRO A 82 19.98 4.60 17.78
N GLY A 83 19.86 3.34 17.52
CA GLY A 83 19.43 2.74 16.26
C GLY A 83 20.37 1.57 16.00
N ALA A 84 20.00 0.37 16.46
CA ALA A 84 20.76 -0.83 16.15
C ALA A 84 20.97 -0.88 14.63
N ALA A 85 22.23 -0.78 14.21
CA ALA A 85 22.56 -1.11 12.82
C ALA A 85 21.98 -2.50 12.55
N LEU A 86 21.05 -2.58 11.60
CA LEU A 86 20.55 -3.86 11.15
C LEU A 86 21.77 -4.62 10.64
N ASP A 87 22.09 -5.73 11.28
CA ASP A 87 23.24 -6.54 10.89
C ASP A 87 23.04 -6.96 9.41
N ALA A 88 23.98 -6.57 8.55
CA ALA A 88 23.96 -6.92 7.14
C ALA A 88 23.86 -8.45 6.90
N ALA A 89 24.28 -9.25 7.89
CA ALA A 89 24.10 -10.71 7.88
C ALA A 89 22.61 -11.13 8.01
N THR A 90 21.76 -10.27 8.58
CA THR A 90 20.32 -10.54 8.78
C THR A 90 19.49 -10.23 7.54
N PHE A 91 20.04 -9.50 6.57
CA PHE A 91 19.36 -9.08 5.34
C PHE A 91 20.16 -9.54 4.11
N PRO A 92 20.00 -10.78 3.66
CA PRO A 92 20.59 -11.19 2.40
C PRO A 92 20.10 -10.29 1.27
N THR A 93 21.02 -9.71 0.52
CA THR A 93 20.81 -8.69 -0.53
C THR A 93 19.82 -9.10 -1.62
N GLY A 94 19.44 -10.38 -1.71
CA GLY A 94 18.41 -10.87 -2.63
C GLY A 94 16.99 -10.92 -2.09
N GLU A 95 16.77 -10.68 -0.78
CA GLU A 95 15.45 -10.76 -0.13
C GLU A 95 15.06 -9.43 0.54
N LEU A 96 15.10 -8.32 -0.19
CA LEU A 96 14.66 -6.99 0.26
C LEU A 96 13.24 -6.96 0.88
N ARG A 97 12.48 -8.04 0.73
CA ARG A 97 11.09 -8.18 1.18
C ARG A 97 10.92 -8.56 2.63
N ARG A 98 12.01 -8.78 3.36
CA ARG A 98 12.00 -9.04 4.80
C ARG A 98 12.63 -7.90 5.59
N LEU A 99 12.50 -6.66 5.11
CA LEU A 99 13.05 -5.49 5.81
C LEU A 99 12.49 -5.34 7.23
N ALA A 100 11.27 -5.82 7.48
CA ALA A 100 10.69 -5.82 8.83
C ALA A 100 11.31 -6.86 9.80
N GLY A 101 12.18 -7.75 9.29
CA GLY A 101 12.74 -8.85 10.09
C GLY A 101 11.72 -9.95 10.44
N PRO A 102 12.17 -11.07 11.04
CA PRO A 102 11.30 -12.20 11.42
C PRO A 102 10.41 -11.88 12.63
N GLU A 103 10.80 -10.97 13.49
CA GLU A 103 10.08 -10.64 14.72
C GLU A 103 9.17 -9.43 14.55
N PRO A 104 7.95 -9.46 15.11
CA PRO A 104 7.08 -8.30 15.19
C PRO A 104 7.78 -7.18 15.94
N ARG A 105 7.98 -6.06 15.28
CA ARG A 105 8.60 -4.89 15.87
C ARG A 105 7.68 -3.71 15.75
N GLU A 106 7.46 -3.00 16.85
CA GLU A 106 6.79 -1.70 16.81
C GLU A 106 7.75 -0.65 16.23
N ALA A 107 7.23 0.19 15.35
CA ALA A 107 8.01 1.26 14.76
C ALA A 107 8.29 2.35 15.77
N ASP A 108 9.50 2.91 15.70
CA ASP A 108 9.84 4.09 16.48
C ASP A 108 9.12 5.32 15.89
N ARG A 109 8.16 5.86 16.65
CA ARG A 109 7.42 7.07 16.25
C ARG A 109 8.31 8.27 15.99
N SER A 110 9.49 8.32 16.63
CA SER A 110 10.47 9.38 16.40
C SER A 110 11.31 9.20 15.14
N ALA A 111 11.06 8.13 14.36
CA ALA A 111 11.88 7.74 13.22
C ALA A 111 12.02 8.81 12.13
N GLY A 112 11.11 9.76 12.06
CA GLY A 112 11.10 10.75 10.98
C GLY A 112 10.97 10.05 9.64
N LEU A 113 11.77 10.48 8.64
CA LEU A 113 11.88 9.85 7.32
C LEU A 113 13.16 9.02 7.16
N ALA A 114 13.81 8.66 8.28
CA ALA A 114 15.01 7.84 8.20
C ALA A 114 14.68 6.45 7.62
N PRO A 115 15.46 5.95 6.65
CA PRO A 115 15.33 4.58 6.18
C PRO A 115 15.49 3.60 7.35
N LEU A 116 14.79 2.45 7.25
CA LEU A 116 14.88 1.40 8.26
C LEU A 116 16.35 1.03 8.54
N GLY A 117 16.75 1.05 9.82
CA GLY A 117 18.11 0.77 10.26
C GLY A 117 19.08 1.95 10.13
N ALA A 118 18.65 3.11 9.65
CA ALA A 118 19.49 4.30 9.64
C ALA A 118 19.68 4.84 11.06
N VAL A 119 20.88 5.32 11.33
CA VAL A 119 21.21 6.02 12.56
C VAL A 119 20.74 7.47 12.46
N ARG A 120 20.07 7.96 13.48
CA ARG A 120 19.51 9.31 13.51
C ARG A 120 20.39 10.24 14.33
N GLU A 121 20.64 11.40 13.76
CA GLU A 121 21.31 12.48 14.48
C GLU A 121 20.32 13.23 15.39
N PRO A 122 20.80 13.85 16.49
CA PRO A 122 19.99 14.78 17.28
C PRO A 122 19.46 15.94 16.41
N GLY A 123 18.17 16.27 16.58
CA GLY A 123 17.54 17.36 15.83
C GLY A 123 16.83 16.92 14.53
N VAL A 124 16.76 15.63 14.26
CA VAL A 124 15.87 15.11 13.19
C VAL A 124 14.44 15.55 13.45
N ALA A 125 13.73 15.91 12.37
CA ALA A 125 12.34 16.32 12.46
C ALA A 125 11.48 15.20 13.05
N HIS A 126 10.61 15.59 13.97
CA HIS A 126 9.65 14.66 14.58
C HIS A 126 8.38 14.59 13.74
N TYR A 127 7.95 13.37 13.44
CA TYR A 127 6.69 13.11 12.72
C TYR A 127 5.76 12.32 13.65
N ASP A 128 4.46 12.65 13.58
CA ASP A 128 3.42 11.88 14.28
C ASP A 128 2.69 11.00 13.25
N TRP A 129 3.22 9.79 13.07
CA TRP A 129 2.64 8.80 12.18
C TRP A 129 1.44 8.13 12.85
N ALA A 130 0.25 8.37 12.34
CA ALA A 130 -1.00 7.83 12.90
C ALA A 130 -1.01 6.28 12.91
N LEU A 131 -0.38 5.66 11.90
CA LEU A 131 -0.28 4.20 11.75
C LEU A 131 1.14 3.73 12.08
N SER A 132 1.47 3.73 13.38
CA SER A 132 2.77 3.30 13.93
C SER A 132 2.70 1.99 14.71
N SER A 133 1.52 1.39 14.88
CA SER A 133 1.38 0.06 15.48
C SER A 133 1.25 -1.00 14.41
N ARG A 134 2.18 -1.95 14.44
CA ARG A 134 2.23 -3.05 13.47
C ARG A 134 0.92 -3.86 13.47
N ASP A 135 0.42 -4.21 14.64
CA ASP A 135 -0.79 -5.02 14.77
C ASP A 135 -2.00 -4.41 14.07
N ARG A 136 -2.05 -3.08 13.97
CA ARG A 136 -3.18 -2.36 13.35
C ARG A 136 -3.18 -2.38 11.82
N ILE A 137 -2.04 -2.67 11.19
CA ILE A 137 -1.89 -2.53 9.72
C ILE A 137 -1.27 -3.77 9.07
N TRP A 138 -0.90 -4.77 9.85
CA TRP A 138 -0.11 -5.90 9.37
C TRP A 138 -0.95 -7.09 8.91
N THR A 139 -0.33 -7.92 8.08
CA THR A 139 -0.68 -9.33 7.83
C THR A 139 0.56 -10.07 7.33
N ASP A 140 0.63 -11.36 7.61
CA ASP A 140 1.69 -12.26 7.14
C ASP A 140 1.78 -12.40 5.61
N LYS A 141 0.78 -11.91 4.88
CA LYS A 141 0.71 -11.96 3.41
C LYS A 141 1.33 -10.75 2.71
N LEU A 142 1.66 -9.66 3.41
CA LEU A 142 2.08 -8.39 2.81
C LEU A 142 3.20 -8.54 1.79
N SER A 143 4.35 -9.12 2.20
CA SER A 143 5.51 -9.26 1.32
C SER A 143 5.19 -10.06 0.06
N SER A 144 4.42 -11.17 0.19
CA SER A 144 4.05 -12.00 -0.96
C SER A 144 3.02 -11.33 -1.87
N LEU A 145 2.15 -10.46 -1.33
CA LEU A 145 1.18 -9.70 -2.10
C LEU A 145 1.85 -8.58 -2.89
N ALA A 146 2.70 -7.80 -2.24
CA ALA A 146 3.50 -6.75 -2.89
C ALA A 146 4.38 -7.32 -4.01
N ASP A 147 4.99 -8.50 -3.77
CA ASP A 147 5.80 -9.20 -4.77
C ASP A 147 5.00 -9.61 -6.01
N ARG A 148 3.83 -10.20 -5.78
CA ARG A 148 2.93 -10.57 -6.89
C ARG A 148 2.44 -9.35 -7.65
N ALA A 149 2.09 -8.26 -6.95
CA ALA A 149 1.70 -7.01 -7.58
C ALA A 149 2.81 -6.48 -8.50
N ALA A 150 4.06 -6.43 -8.02
CA ALA A 150 5.19 -5.95 -8.81
C ALA A 150 5.46 -6.80 -10.07
N ARG A 151 5.22 -8.14 -10.00
CA ARG A 151 5.47 -9.05 -11.12
C ARG A 151 4.32 -9.16 -12.13
N SER A 152 3.12 -8.76 -11.77
CA SER A 152 1.92 -8.92 -12.59
C SER A 152 1.41 -7.59 -13.16
N GLN A 153 2.29 -6.60 -13.32
CA GLN A 153 1.95 -5.33 -13.91
C GLN A 153 1.59 -5.47 -15.40
N TRP A 154 0.60 -4.70 -15.84
CA TRP A 154 0.14 -4.63 -17.22
C TRP A 154 -0.12 -3.16 -17.60
N ASP A 155 -0.22 -2.90 -18.87
CA ASP A 155 -0.37 -1.54 -19.45
C ASP A 155 -1.73 -1.41 -20.14
N ALA A 156 -2.55 -0.48 -19.66
CA ALA A 156 -3.89 -0.24 -20.16
C ALA A 156 -3.94 0.22 -21.64
N SER A 157 -2.82 0.67 -22.20
CA SER A 157 -2.74 1.09 -23.60
C SER A 157 -2.27 -0.02 -24.53
N ARG A 158 -1.41 -0.95 -24.06
CA ARG A 158 -0.71 -1.94 -24.88
C ARG A 158 -1.25 -3.35 -24.71
N ASP A 159 -1.69 -3.72 -23.50
CA ASP A 159 -2.07 -5.10 -23.19
C ASP A 159 -3.57 -5.37 -23.41
N ILE A 160 -4.31 -4.35 -23.86
CA ILE A 160 -5.72 -4.45 -24.24
C ILE A 160 -5.82 -4.42 -25.76
N PRO A 161 -6.51 -5.38 -26.38
CA PRO A 161 -6.70 -5.42 -27.84
C PRO A 161 -7.78 -4.40 -28.28
N TRP A 162 -7.43 -3.10 -28.24
CA TRP A 162 -8.37 -1.99 -28.46
C TRP A 162 -9.04 -2.02 -29.82
N GLU A 163 -8.40 -2.58 -30.84
CA GLU A 163 -8.99 -2.78 -32.17
C GLU A 163 -10.25 -3.66 -32.14
N ALA A 164 -10.37 -4.53 -31.14
CA ALA A 164 -11.53 -5.38 -30.96
C ALA A 164 -12.72 -4.67 -30.30
N ALA A 165 -12.55 -3.44 -29.83
CA ALA A 165 -13.64 -2.63 -29.27
C ALA A 165 -14.53 -1.98 -30.35
N ALA A 166 -14.22 -2.15 -31.62
CA ALA A 166 -14.96 -1.56 -32.73
C ALA A 166 -16.02 -2.53 -33.27
N GLY A 167 -17.09 -1.96 -33.88
CA GLY A 167 -18.04 -2.72 -34.67
C GLY A 167 -19.18 -3.36 -33.88
N LEU A 168 -19.34 -3.07 -32.61
CA LEU A 168 -20.52 -3.49 -31.86
C LEU A 168 -21.78 -2.74 -32.35
N ARG A 169 -22.91 -3.35 -32.17
CA ARG A 169 -24.22 -2.70 -32.35
C ARG A 169 -24.32 -1.51 -31.37
N ALA A 170 -24.86 -0.37 -31.80
CA ALA A 170 -24.89 0.87 -31.08
C ALA A 170 -25.55 0.78 -29.67
N ASP A 171 -26.57 -0.04 -29.51
CA ASP A 171 -27.25 -0.28 -28.25
C ASP A 171 -26.39 -1.13 -27.29
N VAL A 172 -25.72 -2.17 -27.82
CA VAL A 172 -24.78 -2.99 -27.05
C VAL A 172 -23.60 -2.15 -26.59
N GLU A 173 -23.03 -1.32 -27.48
CA GLU A 173 -21.92 -0.42 -27.16
C GLU A 173 -22.31 0.57 -26.06
N ARG A 174 -23.54 1.13 -26.12
CA ARG A 174 -24.04 1.98 -25.00
C ARG A 174 -24.14 1.21 -23.68
N GLY A 175 -24.60 -0.05 -23.71
CA GLY A 175 -24.65 -0.89 -22.51
C GLY A 175 -23.26 -1.14 -21.94
N VAL A 176 -22.28 -1.46 -22.80
CA VAL A 176 -20.88 -1.60 -22.37
C VAL A 176 -20.35 -0.31 -21.77
N ALA A 177 -20.53 0.84 -22.45
CA ALA A 177 -20.07 2.13 -21.96
C ALA A 177 -20.69 2.49 -20.59
N GLN A 178 -21.99 2.17 -20.37
CA GLN A 178 -22.65 2.38 -19.08
C GLN A 178 -22.04 1.51 -17.98
N VAL A 179 -21.81 0.22 -18.24
CA VAL A 179 -21.19 -0.68 -17.26
C VAL A 179 -19.76 -0.25 -16.95
N MET A 180 -18.98 0.11 -17.96
CA MET A 180 -17.60 0.59 -17.78
C MET A 180 -17.53 1.91 -17.00
N THR A 181 -18.46 2.82 -17.25
CA THR A 181 -18.57 4.08 -16.48
C THR A 181 -18.88 3.78 -15.01
N TYR A 182 -19.80 2.85 -14.75
CA TYR A 182 -20.14 2.42 -13.39
C TYR A 182 -18.93 1.82 -12.67
N ILE A 183 -18.21 0.91 -13.33
CA ILE A 183 -17.00 0.31 -12.73
C ILE A 183 -15.95 1.39 -12.48
N ALA A 184 -15.61 2.23 -13.46
CA ALA A 184 -14.62 3.30 -13.33
C ALA A 184 -14.93 4.26 -12.16
N GLN A 185 -16.20 4.58 -11.90
CA GLN A 185 -16.58 5.41 -10.75
C GLN A 185 -16.25 4.71 -9.42
N ASN A 186 -16.51 3.41 -9.32
CA ASN A 186 -16.25 2.65 -8.11
C ASN A 186 -14.75 2.52 -7.84
N GLU A 187 -13.91 2.39 -8.90
CA GLU A 187 -12.45 2.34 -8.79
C GLU A 187 -11.85 3.63 -8.22
N TYR A 188 -12.51 4.79 -8.37
CA TYR A 188 -12.06 6.01 -7.69
C TYR A 188 -12.11 5.89 -6.17
N ALA A 189 -13.12 5.26 -5.58
CA ALA A 189 -13.15 5.03 -4.15
C ALA A 189 -12.07 4.04 -3.72
N ALA A 190 -11.88 2.95 -4.48
CA ALA A 190 -10.83 1.98 -4.29
C ALA A 190 -9.42 2.60 -4.42
N TYR A 191 -9.27 3.63 -5.26
CA TYR A 191 -8.04 4.43 -5.39
C TYR A 191 -7.80 5.33 -4.16
N TYR A 192 -8.78 6.12 -3.75
CA TYR A 192 -8.59 7.13 -2.69
C TYR A 192 -8.47 6.54 -1.29
N VAL A 193 -9.16 5.44 -0.99
CA VAL A 193 -9.12 4.83 0.35
C VAL A 193 -7.70 4.37 0.71
N PRO A 194 -7.01 3.49 -0.05
CA PRO A 194 -5.64 3.09 0.27
C PRO A 194 -4.65 4.26 0.18
N ALA A 195 -4.84 5.21 -0.77
CA ALA A 195 -3.98 6.39 -0.91
C ALA A 195 -3.96 7.26 0.35
N ARG A 196 -5.11 7.41 1.03
CA ARG A 196 -5.20 8.15 2.30
C ARG A 196 -4.29 7.57 3.38
N TYR A 197 -4.24 6.26 3.50
CA TYR A 197 -3.45 5.59 4.53
C TYR A 197 -1.97 5.58 4.23
N LEU A 198 -1.59 5.65 2.95
CA LEU A 198 -0.19 5.67 2.53
C LEU A 198 0.62 6.78 3.24
N ALA A 199 0.02 7.97 3.40
CA ALA A 199 0.64 9.10 4.08
C ALA A 199 0.61 9.02 5.62
N GLN A 200 -0.01 7.99 6.20
CA GLN A 200 -0.18 7.82 7.63
C GLN A 200 0.70 6.69 8.20
N VAL A 201 1.17 5.79 7.33
CA VAL A 201 1.97 4.63 7.74
C VAL A 201 3.39 5.07 8.09
N ASN A 202 3.87 4.60 9.25
CA ASN A 202 5.25 4.81 9.65
C ASN A 202 6.22 4.20 8.62
N PRO A 203 7.25 4.95 8.17
CA PRO A 203 8.18 4.51 7.12
C PRO A 203 8.97 3.24 7.45
N GLU A 204 9.04 2.82 8.71
CA GLU A 204 9.64 1.55 9.08
C GLU A 204 8.84 0.32 8.60
N TYR A 205 7.55 0.48 8.26
CA TYR A 205 6.71 -0.59 7.71
C TYR A 205 6.74 -0.60 6.17
N VAL A 206 7.92 -0.82 5.62
CA VAL A 206 8.18 -0.74 4.17
C VAL A 206 7.26 -1.63 3.36
N GLU A 207 6.95 -2.85 3.84
CA GLU A 207 6.07 -3.79 3.13
C GLU A 207 4.62 -3.28 3.06
N VAL A 208 4.14 -2.58 4.09
CA VAL A 208 2.82 -1.95 4.08
C VAL A 208 2.79 -0.81 3.08
N LEU A 209 3.83 0.03 3.07
CA LEU A 209 3.98 1.12 2.10
C LEU A 209 4.03 0.59 0.66
N MET A 210 4.83 -0.45 0.41
CA MET A 210 4.92 -1.09 -0.91
C MET A 210 3.57 -1.68 -1.35
N TRP A 211 2.86 -2.34 -0.42
CA TRP A 211 1.55 -2.91 -0.70
C TRP A 211 0.53 -1.81 -1.03
N LEU A 212 0.39 -0.78 -0.18
CA LEU A 212 -0.55 0.31 -0.42
C LEU A 212 -0.23 1.07 -1.72
N ALA A 213 1.05 1.33 -2.00
CA ALA A 213 1.46 1.99 -3.25
C ALA A 213 1.11 1.14 -4.48
N SER A 214 1.29 -0.19 -4.41
CA SER A 214 0.90 -1.09 -5.51
C SER A 214 -0.62 -1.15 -5.68
N HIS A 215 -1.38 -1.16 -4.60
CA HIS A 215 -2.84 -1.11 -4.63
C HIS A 215 -3.32 0.18 -5.32
N VAL A 216 -2.85 1.33 -4.86
CA VAL A 216 -3.17 2.64 -5.48
C VAL A 216 -2.82 2.65 -6.97
N HIS A 217 -1.69 2.06 -7.37
CA HIS A 217 -1.29 1.99 -8.78
C HIS A 217 -2.21 1.06 -9.59
N ASP A 218 -2.62 -0.07 -9.04
CA ASP A 218 -3.57 -0.98 -9.68
C ASP A 218 -4.90 -0.26 -9.94
N GLU A 219 -5.45 0.45 -8.93
CA GLU A 219 -6.70 1.20 -9.07
C GLU A 219 -6.63 2.35 -10.07
N ALA A 220 -5.52 3.09 -10.11
CA ALA A 220 -5.31 4.13 -11.12
C ALA A 220 -5.39 3.55 -12.54
N ARG A 221 -4.85 2.36 -12.74
CA ARG A 221 -4.89 1.62 -14.00
C ARG A 221 -6.28 1.08 -14.33
N HIS A 222 -7.05 0.64 -13.31
CA HIS A 222 -8.44 0.25 -13.47
C HIS A 222 -9.30 1.43 -13.91
N VAL A 223 -9.17 2.59 -13.26
CA VAL A 223 -9.83 3.83 -13.70
C VAL A 223 -9.49 4.14 -15.15
N GLU A 224 -8.21 4.05 -15.54
CA GLU A 224 -7.76 4.31 -16.91
C GLU A 224 -8.44 3.35 -17.91
N VAL A 225 -8.34 2.05 -17.69
CA VAL A 225 -8.80 1.05 -18.66
C VAL A 225 -10.32 1.08 -18.83
N PHE A 226 -11.07 1.21 -17.73
CA PHE A 226 -12.53 1.25 -17.79
C PHE A 226 -13.04 2.56 -18.40
N THR A 227 -12.37 3.69 -18.10
CA THR A 227 -12.68 4.97 -18.75
C THR A 227 -12.40 4.89 -20.27
N LYS A 228 -11.25 4.37 -20.68
CA LYS A 228 -10.92 4.17 -22.09
C LYS A 228 -11.97 3.29 -22.79
N ARG A 229 -12.39 2.19 -22.13
CA ARG A 229 -13.40 1.31 -22.72
C ARG A 229 -14.79 1.97 -22.79
N ALA A 230 -15.17 2.77 -21.81
CA ALA A 230 -16.41 3.54 -21.83
C ALA A 230 -16.47 4.54 -23.00
N LEU A 231 -15.32 5.14 -23.36
CA LEU A 231 -15.20 6.13 -24.42
C LEU A 231 -14.93 5.54 -25.81
N ALA A 232 -14.60 4.25 -25.90
CA ALA A 232 -14.34 3.58 -27.17
C ALA A 232 -15.60 3.58 -28.06
N GLY A 233 -15.41 3.41 -29.36
CA GLY A 233 -16.53 3.38 -30.33
C GLY A 233 -17.27 4.70 -30.47
N GLY A 234 -16.69 5.84 -30.04
CA GLY A 234 -17.31 7.16 -30.10
C GLY A 234 -18.38 7.41 -29.02
N GLN A 235 -18.42 6.55 -28.00
CA GLN A 235 -19.33 6.73 -26.88
C GLN A 235 -18.83 7.82 -25.91
N ARG A 236 -19.58 8.10 -24.89
CA ARG A 236 -19.25 9.00 -23.78
C ARG A 236 -19.48 8.26 -22.46
N ALA A 237 -18.81 8.72 -21.38
CA ALA A 237 -19.17 8.29 -20.05
C ALA A 237 -20.61 8.70 -19.72
N TYR A 238 -21.32 7.85 -19.01
CA TYR A 238 -22.72 8.07 -18.66
C TYR A 238 -22.83 8.52 -17.19
N ALA A 239 -23.86 9.28 -16.91
CA ALA A 239 -24.17 9.69 -15.55
C ALA A 239 -24.54 8.49 -14.68
N LEU A 240 -24.13 8.56 -13.41
CA LEU A 240 -24.47 7.58 -12.40
C LEU A 240 -25.35 8.25 -11.33
N GLU A 241 -26.41 7.56 -10.98
CA GLU A 241 -27.31 7.99 -9.91
C GLU A 241 -26.79 7.45 -8.57
N ALA A 242 -27.39 7.82 -7.49
CA ALA A 242 -27.29 7.37 -6.09
C ALA A 242 -26.08 6.50 -5.60
N THR A 243 -25.32 5.86 -6.49
CA THR A 243 -24.14 5.02 -6.14
C THR A 243 -23.08 5.83 -5.39
N GLU A 244 -22.95 7.11 -5.70
CA GLU A 244 -21.96 8.01 -5.12
C GLU A 244 -22.09 8.13 -3.59
N LEU A 245 -23.29 8.01 -3.04
CA LEU A 245 -23.50 8.03 -1.59
C LEU A 245 -22.83 6.83 -0.91
N SER A 246 -22.85 5.64 -1.51
CA SER A 246 -22.15 4.47 -0.97
C SER A 246 -20.64 4.63 -1.02
N LEU A 247 -20.11 5.26 -2.08
CA LEU A 247 -18.68 5.55 -2.21
C LEU A 247 -18.26 6.61 -1.18
N GLN A 248 -19.08 7.63 -0.93
CA GLN A 248 -18.81 8.63 0.11
C GLN A 248 -18.62 7.97 1.48
N THR A 249 -19.42 6.96 1.83
CA THR A 249 -19.27 6.26 3.11
C THR A 249 -17.94 5.51 3.25
N LEU A 250 -17.33 5.07 2.15
CA LEU A 250 -15.96 4.50 2.15
C LEU A 250 -14.91 5.59 2.33
N LEU A 251 -15.12 6.75 1.69
CA LEU A 251 -14.22 7.88 1.83
C LEU A 251 -14.30 8.52 3.23
N ASP A 252 -15.41 8.39 3.93
CA ASP A 252 -15.58 8.91 5.30
C ASP A 252 -15.05 7.94 6.37
N GLU A 253 -14.73 6.70 6.02
CA GLU A 253 -14.16 5.74 6.98
C GLU A 253 -12.68 6.05 7.23
N HIS A 254 -12.31 6.28 8.48
CA HIS A 254 -10.95 6.67 8.87
C HIS A 254 -10.18 5.60 9.64
N GLU A 255 -10.85 4.54 10.09
CA GLU A 255 -10.18 3.42 10.73
C GLU A 255 -9.69 2.41 9.68
N PHE A 256 -8.40 2.04 9.75
CA PHE A 256 -7.73 1.26 8.71
C PHE A 256 -8.37 -0.13 8.49
N SER A 257 -8.66 -0.84 9.58
CA SER A 257 -9.23 -2.19 9.50
C SER A 257 -10.69 -2.16 9.06
N ALA A 258 -11.47 -1.16 9.50
CA ALA A 258 -12.85 -0.95 9.03
C ALA A 258 -12.86 -0.65 7.53
N ALA A 259 -12.01 0.26 7.07
CA ALA A 259 -11.86 0.56 5.64
C ALA A 259 -11.43 -0.68 4.84
N ALA A 260 -10.50 -1.49 5.35
CA ALA A 260 -10.09 -2.73 4.69
C ALA A 260 -11.24 -3.76 4.63
N LEU A 261 -12.08 -3.86 5.67
CA LEU A 261 -13.26 -4.71 5.64
C LEU A 261 -14.28 -4.22 4.61
N LEU A 262 -14.62 -2.93 4.67
CA LEU A 262 -15.66 -2.34 3.82
C LEU A 262 -15.26 -2.31 2.35
N LEU A 263 -14.02 -1.92 2.05
CA LEU A 263 -13.51 -1.86 0.68
C LEU A 263 -13.08 -3.25 0.20
N ASN A 264 -12.01 -3.83 0.78
CA ASN A 264 -11.37 -4.99 0.17
C ASN A 264 -12.18 -6.28 0.32
N VAL A 265 -12.86 -6.50 1.47
CA VAL A 265 -13.61 -7.75 1.68
C VAL A 265 -15.03 -7.66 1.11
N LEU A 266 -15.74 -6.57 1.37
CA LEU A 266 -17.13 -6.40 0.95
C LEU A 266 -17.25 -5.81 -0.46
N GLY A 267 -16.69 -4.63 -0.73
CA GLY A 267 -16.76 -3.94 -2.01
C GLY A 267 -16.04 -4.69 -3.13
N GLU A 268 -14.70 -4.66 -3.14
CA GLU A 268 -13.88 -5.33 -4.16
C GLU A 268 -14.13 -6.84 -4.19
N GLY A 269 -14.40 -7.43 -3.01
CA GLY A 269 -14.87 -8.82 -2.95
C GLY A 269 -16.11 -9.06 -3.81
N THR A 270 -17.07 -8.15 -3.82
CA THR A 270 -18.27 -8.23 -4.66
C THR A 270 -17.93 -7.96 -6.13
N PHE A 271 -17.01 -7.02 -6.37
CA PHE A 271 -16.52 -6.69 -7.72
C PHE A 271 -15.79 -7.86 -8.39
N LEU A 272 -15.14 -8.76 -7.66
CA LEU A 272 -14.60 -9.99 -8.25
C LEU A 272 -15.65 -10.78 -9.04
N ASP A 273 -16.85 -10.91 -8.48
CA ASP A 273 -17.94 -11.60 -9.16
C ASP A 273 -18.45 -10.82 -10.38
N LEU A 274 -18.51 -9.48 -10.28
CA LEU A 274 -18.89 -8.59 -11.38
C LEU A 274 -17.87 -8.63 -12.52
N LEU A 275 -16.59 -8.46 -12.24
CA LEU A 275 -15.53 -8.50 -13.24
C LEU A 275 -15.44 -9.87 -13.93
N SER A 276 -15.62 -10.95 -13.16
CA SER A 276 -15.72 -12.29 -13.73
C SER A 276 -16.92 -12.42 -14.67
N PHE A 277 -18.08 -11.87 -14.32
CA PHE A 277 -19.27 -11.85 -15.16
C PHE A 277 -19.03 -11.04 -16.43
N VAL A 278 -18.50 -9.83 -16.31
CA VAL A 278 -18.16 -8.96 -17.44
C VAL A 278 -17.17 -9.64 -18.38
N SER A 279 -16.07 -10.19 -17.85
CA SER A 279 -15.08 -10.91 -18.67
C SER A 279 -15.67 -12.09 -19.44
N HIS A 280 -16.64 -12.80 -18.85
CA HIS A 280 -17.26 -13.98 -19.48
C HIS A 280 -18.34 -13.62 -20.51
N HIS A 281 -19.07 -12.52 -20.29
CA HIS A 281 -20.19 -12.10 -21.13
C HIS A 281 -19.87 -10.91 -22.03
N ALA A 282 -18.63 -10.43 -22.01
CA ALA A 282 -18.21 -9.31 -22.84
C ALA A 282 -18.49 -9.56 -24.32
N PRO A 283 -19.04 -8.57 -25.05
CA PRO A 283 -19.31 -8.70 -26.45
C PRO A 283 -18.07 -8.56 -27.36
N ASP A 284 -16.94 -8.15 -26.79
CA ASP A 284 -15.67 -7.94 -27.48
C ASP A 284 -14.46 -8.33 -26.61
N ALA A 285 -13.33 -8.59 -27.27
CA ALA A 285 -12.11 -9.04 -26.60
C ALA A 285 -11.43 -7.94 -25.75
N ALA A 286 -11.61 -6.66 -26.09
CA ALA A 286 -11.04 -5.55 -25.30
C ALA A 286 -11.73 -5.48 -23.94
N THR A 287 -13.06 -5.48 -23.90
CA THR A 287 -13.88 -5.53 -22.67
C THR A 287 -13.54 -6.77 -21.82
N ALA A 288 -13.48 -7.94 -22.47
CA ALA A 288 -13.14 -9.20 -21.77
C ALA A 288 -11.76 -9.16 -21.14
N THR A 289 -10.77 -8.64 -21.87
CA THR A 289 -9.37 -8.56 -21.40
C THR A 289 -9.22 -7.55 -20.26
N ALA A 290 -9.81 -6.35 -20.37
CA ALA A 290 -9.80 -5.33 -19.33
C ALA A 290 -10.37 -5.89 -18.02
N ALA A 291 -11.57 -6.48 -18.06
CA ALA A 291 -12.20 -7.06 -16.87
C ALA A 291 -11.41 -8.24 -16.29
N ARG A 292 -10.77 -9.07 -17.12
CA ARG A 292 -9.94 -10.19 -16.68
C ARG A 292 -8.66 -9.72 -15.98
N LEU A 293 -8.00 -8.70 -16.49
CA LEU A 293 -6.77 -8.16 -15.92
C LEU A 293 -7.06 -7.46 -14.58
N ALA A 294 -8.08 -6.60 -14.53
CA ALA A 294 -8.54 -5.98 -13.29
C ALA A 294 -8.94 -7.05 -12.25
N HIS A 295 -9.70 -8.07 -12.65
CA HIS A 295 -10.04 -9.18 -11.75
C HIS A 295 -8.82 -9.89 -11.14
N GLN A 296 -7.69 -9.99 -11.86
CA GLN A 296 -6.45 -10.58 -11.32
C GLN A 296 -5.85 -9.68 -10.24
N ASP A 297 -5.90 -8.38 -10.41
CA ASP A 297 -5.43 -7.40 -9.44
C ASP A 297 -6.33 -7.40 -8.21
N GLU A 298 -7.64 -7.31 -8.38
CA GLU A 298 -8.65 -7.35 -7.31
C GLU A 298 -8.53 -8.58 -6.40
N ARG A 299 -8.14 -9.72 -6.96
CA ARG A 299 -7.89 -10.92 -6.14
C ARG A 299 -6.79 -10.70 -5.10
N ARG A 300 -5.80 -9.85 -5.38
CA ARG A 300 -4.73 -9.52 -4.41
C ARG A 300 -5.27 -8.59 -3.32
N HIS A 301 -6.08 -7.61 -3.70
CA HIS A 301 -6.70 -6.65 -2.78
C HIS A 301 -7.62 -7.38 -1.79
N VAL A 302 -8.48 -8.23 -2.28
CA VAL A 302 -9.36 -9.08 -1.46
C VAL A 302 -8.57 -10.04 -0.56
N GLN A 303 -7.46 -10.63 -1.05
CA GLN A 303 -6.61 -11.48 -0.23
C GLN A 303 -5.94 -10.70 0.91
N PHE A 304 -5.52 -9.47 0.66
CA PHE A 304 -5.03 -8.59 1.71
C PHE A 304 -6.10 -8.33 2.76
N GLY A 305 -7.28 -7.87 2.35
CA GLY A 305 -8.39 -7.59 3.28
C GLY A 305 -8.73 -8.79 4.15
N ILE A 306 -8.91 -9.97 3.55
CA ILE A 306 -9.20 -11.20 4.30
C ILE A 306 -8.08 -11.54 5.30
N ALA A 307 -6.82 -11.45 4.88
CA ALA A 307 -5.69 -11.80 5.73
C ALA A 307 -5.50 -10.79 6.87
N HIS A 308 -5.67 -9.49 6.57
CA HIS A 308 -5.60 -8.43 7.55
C HIS A 308 -6.70 -8.54 8.60
N ILE A 309 -7.96 -8.66 8.19
CA ILE A 309 -9.08 -8.81 9.12
C ILE A 309 -8.91 -10.06 9.99
N ARG A 310 -8.46 -11.18 9.42
CA ARG A 310 -8.16 -12.38 10.21
C ARG A 310 -7.06 -12.12 11.24
N HIS A 311 -6.00 -11.43 10.86
CA HIS A 311 -4.94 -11.06 11.78
C HIS A 311 -5.51 -10.22 12.94
N ARG A 312 -6.30 -9.19 12.65
CA ARG A 312 -6.92 -8.33 13.64
C ARG A 312 -7.83 -9.11 14.60
N LEU A 313 -8.72 -9.93 14.07
CA LEU A 313 -9.65 -10.76 14.88
C LEU A 313 -8.93 -11.77 15.76
N THR A 314 -7.69 -12.14 15.41
CA THR A 314 -6.87 -13.08 16.20
C THR A 314 -6.14 -12.38 17.34
N HIS A 315 -5.70 -11.12 17.15
CA HIS A 315 -4.82 -10.43 18.09
C HIS A 315 -5.55 -9.38 18.95
N ASP A 316 -6.75 -8.97 18.57
CA ASP A 316 -7.54 -7.98 19.31
C ASP A 316 -8.96 -8.50 19.55
N PRO A 317 -9.32 -8.86 20.79
CA PRO A 317 -10.64 -9.40 21.11
C PRO A 317 -11.81 -8.46 20.80
N ASP A 318 -11.57 -7.14 20.90
CA ASP A 318 -12.61 -6.13 20.71
C ASP A 318 -12.79 -5.75 19.24
N GLU A 319 -11.89 -6.18 18.35
CA GLU A 319 -11.92 -5.82 16.93
C GLU A 319 -13.20 -6.29 16.25
N ARG A 320 -13.69 -7.46 16.60
CA ARG A 320 -14.96 -7.98 16.04
C ARG A 320 -16.12 -7.01 16.24
N GLN A 321 -16.26 -6.47 17.44
CA GLN A 321 -17.35 -5.54 17.76
C GLN A 321 -17.20 -4.23 16.96
N ARG A 322 -15.97 -3.70 16.86
CA ARG A 322 -15.68 -2.48 16.07
C ARG A 322 -16.01 -2.66 14.58
N LEU A 323 -15.58 -3.79 14.01
CA LEU A 323 -15.83 -4.08 12.60
C LEU A 323 -17.31 -4.31 12.29
N VAL A 324 -18.04 -4.99 13.17
CA VAL A 324 -19.49 -5.14 13.04
C VAL A 324 -20.18 -3.77 13.10
N ALA A 325 -19.82 -2.94 14.08
CA ALA A 325 -20.38 -1.60 14.23
C ALA A 325 -20.12 -0.74 12.97
N ALA A 326 -18.92 -0.80 12.38
CA ALA A 326 -18.61 -0.07 11.15
C ALA A 326 -19.53 -0.46 9.98
N VAL A 327 -19.83 -1.75 9.82
CA VAL A 327 -20.77 -2.22 8.78
C VAL A 327 -22.20 -1.76 9.08
N GLU A 328 -22.63 -1.83 10.33
CA GLU A 328 -23.97 -1.40 10.78
C GLU A 328 -24.15 0.12 10.59
N GLU A 329 -23.18 0.93 10.98
CA GLU A 329 -23.18 2.37 10.79
C GLU A 329 -23.25 2.76 9.31
N ARG A 330 -22.47 2.06 8.47
CA ARG A 330 -22.54 2.25 7.03
C ARG A 330 -23.92 1.88 6.48
N ALA A 331 -24.47 0.74 6.85
CA ALA A 331 -25.79 0.31 6.42
C ALA A 331 -26.89 1.30 6.82
N ALA A 332 -26.81 1.87 8.03
CA ALA A 332 -27.75 2.89 8.50
C ALA A 332 -27.70 4.18 7.65
N LYS A 333 -26.50 4.58 7.20
CA LYS A 333 -26.34 5.75 6.29
C LYS A 333 -26.91 5.48 4.91
N LEU A 334 -26.99 4.22 4.50
CA LEU A 334 -27.37 3.80 3.14
C LEU A 334 -28.80 3.22 3.05
N VAL A 335 -29.59 3.33 4.10
CA VAL A 335 -30.97 2.79 4.16
C VAL A 335 -31.90 3.33 3.07
N SER A 336 -31.60 4.53 2.53
CA SER A 336 -32.38 5.17 1.46
C SER A 336 -31.95 4.77 0.04
N LEU A 337 -30.91 3.92 -0.11
CA LEU A 337 -30.48 3.46 -1.43
C LEU A 337 -31.35 2.32 -1.94
N ASP A 338 -31.93 2.51 -3.13
CA ASP A 338 -32.83 1.57 -3.78
C ASP A 338 -32.12 0.38 -4.47
N GLY A 339 -30.84 0.20 -4.24
CA GLY A 339 -30.07 -0.90 -4.83
C GLY A 339 -29.31 -0.53 -6.09
N LEU A 340 -29.01 -1.53 -6.92
CA LEU A 340 -28.33 -1.33 -8.20
C LEU A 340 -29.23 -0.53 -9.13
N SER A 341 -28.67 0.55 -9.71
CA SER A 341 -29.38 1.34 -10.71
C SER A 341 -29.97 0.44 -11.80
N PRO A 342 -31.28 0.58 -12.13
CA PRO A 342 -31.91 -0.18 -13.21
C PRO A 342 -31.13 -0.06 -14.52
N VAL A 343 -30.56 1.11 -14.79
CA VAL A 343 -29.77 1.36 -16.01
C VAL A 343 -28.53 0.48 -16.06
N VAL A 344 -27.84 0.30 -14.94
CA VAL A 344 -26.69 -0.61 -14.87
C VAL A 344 -27.14 -2.07 -14.99
N GLY A 345 -28.20 -2.45 -14.31
CA GLY A 345 -28.79 -3.79 -14.41
C GLY A 345 -29.19 -4.18 -15.82
N GLU A 346 -29.93 -3.32 -16.52
CA GLU A 346 -30.33 -3.51 -17.91
C GLU A 346 -29.11 -3.53 -18.87
N SER A 347 -28.10 -2.73 -18.59
CA SER A 347 -26.84 -2.73 -19.37
C SER A 347 -26.07 -4.04 -19.23
N LEU A 348 -26.06 -4.64 -18.04
CA LEU A 348 -25.49 -5.98 -17.81
C LEU A 348 -26.29 -7.06 -18.58
N VAL A 349 -27.62 -6.94 -18.59
CA VAL A 349 -28.48 -7.85 -19.39
C VAL A 349 -28.17 -7.69 -20.90
N LEU A 350 -28.08 -6.46 -21.37
CA LEU A 350 -27.79 -6.18 -22.78
C LEU A 350 -26.39 -6.68 -23.19
N MET A 351 -25.39 -6.53 -22.33
CA MET A 351 -24.05 -7.05 -22.54
C MET A 351 -24.04 -8.60 -22.64
N ALA A 352 -24.84 -9.27 -21.81
CA ALA A 352 -24.89 -10.72 -21.76
C ALA A 352 -25.81 -11.35 -22.82
N ALA A 353 -26.68 -10.56 -23.49
CA ALA A 353 -27.62 -11.04 -24.43
C ALA A 353 -26.99 -11.35 -25.81
N ARG A 354 -27.20 -12.56 -26.32
CA ARG A 354 -26.68 -12.98 -27.63
C ARG A 354 -27.40 -12.30 -28.82
N SER A 355 -28.65 -11.94 -28.61
CA SER A 355 -29.48 -11.22 -29.55
C SER A 355 -30.63 -10.51 -28.86
N MET A 356 -31.40 -9.70 -29.59
CA MET A 356 -32.59 -9.01 -29.06
C MET A 356 -33.85 -9.88 -29.05
N ARG A 357 -33.74 -11.18 -29.28
CA ARG A 357 -34.88 -12.07 -29.11
C ARG A 357 -35.30 -12.15 -27.66
N PRO A 358 -36.62 -12.16 -27.37
CA PRO A 358 -37.11 -12.24 -25.99
C PRO A 358 -36.51 -13.41 -25.17
N SER A 359 -36.25 -14.55 -25.82
CA SER A 359 -35.58 -15.70 -25.16
C SER A 359 -34.17 -15.37 -24.72
N ASP A 360 -33.37 -14.75 -25.60
CA ASP A 360 -31.95 -14.41 -25.29
C ASP A 360 -31.86 -13.31 -24.22
N ILE A 361 -32.73 -12.33 -24.25
CA ILE A 361 -32.86 -11.32 -23.18
C ILE A 361 -33.27 -11.98 -21.86
N GLY A 362 -34.24 -12.91 -21.90
CA GLY A 362 -34.67 -13.66 -20.74
C GLY A 362 -33.52 -14.50 -20.12
N ASP A 363 -32.70 -15.14 -20.96
CA ASP A 363 -31.52 -15.89 -20.53
C ASP A 363 -30.49 -14.98 -19.89
N ALA A 364 -30.18 -13.83 -20.48
CA ALA A 364 -29.29 -12.83 -19.95
C ALA A 364 -29.79 -12.29 -18.61
N GLY A 365 -31.09 -11.99 -18.48
CA GLY A 365 -31.70 -11.58 -17.22
C GLY A 365 -31.57 -12.63 -16.11
N ARG A 366 -31.70 -13.93 -16.47
CA ARG A 366 -31.42 -15.02 -15.51
C ARG A 366 -29.95 -15.07 -15.09
N ALA A 367 -29.02 -14.83 -16.03
CA ALA A 367 -27.59 -14.80 -15.74
C ALA A 367 -27.21 -13.65 -14.78
N VAL A 368 -27.81 -12.46 -14.94
CA VAL A 368 -27.61 -11.32 -14.02
C VAL A 368 -28.19 -11.63 -12.64
N ARG A 369 -29.39 -12.20 -12.53
CA ARG A 369 -29.93 -12.63 -11.23
C ARG A 369 -29.05 -13.69 -10.56
N ALA A 370 -28.51 -14.62 -11.33
CA ALA A 370 -27.58 -15.62 -10.84
C ALA A 370 -26.26 -15.01 -10.34
N LEU A 371 -25.78 -13.91 -10.98
CA LEU A 371 -24.65 -13.12 -10.53
C LEU A 371 -24.91 -12.55 -9.13
N LEU A 372 -26.02 -11.87 -8.91
CA LEU A 372 -26.36 -11.30 -7.59
C LEU A 372 -26.40 -12.38 -6.49
N GLY A 373 -26.97 -13.53 -6.79
CA GLY A 373 -26.98 -14.67 -5.87
C GLY A 373 -25.57 -15.24 -5.60
N ARG A 374 -24.67 -15.25 -6.59
CA ARG A 374 -23.25 -15.62 -6.38
C ARG A 374 -22.53 -14.61 -5.50
N MET A 375 -22.71 -13.32 -5.74
CA MET A 375 -22.10 -12.25 -4.95
C MET A 375 -22.42 -12.43 -3.46
N ASN A 376 -23.67 -12.64 -3.11
CA ASN A 376 -24.08 -12.87 -1.72
C ASN A 376 -23.39 -14.13 -1.12
N ARG A 377 -23.46 -15.28 -1.80
CA ARG A 377 -22.80 -16.51 -1.30
C ARG A 377 -21.30 -16.34 -1.14
N ASN A 378 -20.64 -15.70 -2.08
CA ASN A 378 -19.21 -15.51 -2.04
C ASN A 378 -18.79 -14.48 -0.99
N ARG A 379 -19.61 -13.45 -0.73
CA ARG A 379 -19.40 -12.49 0.34
C ARG A 379 -19.42 -13.17 1.71
N VAL A 380 -20.43 -14.02 1.98
CA VAL A 380 -20.46 -14.83 3.21
C VAL A 380 -19.20 -15.69 3.33
N ARG A 381 -18.75 -16.34 2.26
CA ARG A 381 -17.53 -17.15 2.29
C ARG A 381 -16.27 -16.32 2.59
N ARG A 382 -16.16 -15.10 2.04
CA ARG A 382 -15.04 -14.19 2.29
C ARG A 382 -15.03 -13.72 3.74
N LEU A 383 -16.18 -13.37 4.30
CA LEU A 383 -16.31 -13.00 5.71
C LEU A 383 -15.94 -14.16 6.64
N GLN A 384 -16.36 -15.36 6.34
CA GLN A 384 -15.94 -16.55 7.10
C GLN A 384 -14.42 -16.78 6.96
N ALA A 385 -13.86 -16.60 5.77
CA ALA A 385 -12.44 -16.71 5.54
C ALA A 385 -11.64 -15.62 6.27
N ALA A 386 -12.24 -14.47 6.52
CA ALA A 386 -11.68 -13.39 7.34
C ALA A 386 -11.79 -13.63 8.86
N GLY A 387 -12.48 -14.69 9.29
CA GLY A 387 -12.54 -15.10 10.71
C GLY A 387 -13.86 -14.80 11.42
N PHE A 388 -14.88 -14.33 10.70
CA PHE A 388 -16.23 -14.22 11.26
C PHE A 388 -16.90 -15.59 11.31
N ASP A 389 -17.68 -15.86 12.36
CA ASP A 389 -18.54 -17.02 12.41
C ASP A 389 -19.67 -16.94 11.37
N ARG A 390 -20.35 -18.07 11.14
CA ARG A 390 -21.36 -18.16 10.09
C ARG A 390 -22.51 -17.18 10.28
N SER A 391 -22.99 -17.00 11.51
CA SER A 391 -24.12 -16.12 11.82
C SER A 391 -23.76 -14.65 11.51
N THR A 392 -22.63 -14.20 12.07
CA THR A 392 -22.11 -12.86 11.84
C THR A 392 -21.83 -12.62 10.36
N ALA A 393 -21.24 -13.60 9.64
CA ALA A 393 -20.97 -13.46 8.21
C ALA A 393 -22.25 -13.29 7.38
N HIS A 394 -23.35 -13.96 7.74
CA HIS A 394 -24.65 -13.74 7.10
C HIS A 394 -25.19 -12.34 7.42
N GLN A 395 -25.21 -11.95 8.71
CA GLN A 395 -25.64 -10.61 9.13
C GLN A 395 -24.90 -9.50 8.36
N LEU A 396 -23.57 -9.55 8.34
CA LEU A 396 -22.77 -8.55 7.63
C LEU A 396 -22.99 -8.56 6.11
N SER A 397 -23.22 -9.74 5.54
CA SER A 397 -23.55 -9.85 4.12
C SER A 397 -24.91 -9.27 3.78
N ASP A 398 -25.89 -9.39 4.66
CA ASP A 398 -27.24 -8.87 4.46
C ASP A 398 -27.28 -7.34 4.64
N LEU A 399 -26.39 -6.79 5.45
CA LEU A 399 -26.20 -5.34 5.64
C LEU A 399 -25.39 -4.67 4.52
N HIS A 400 -24.75 -5.48 3.65
CA HIS A 400 -23.99 -4.91 2.54
C HIS A 400 -24.93 -4.23 1.54
N THR A 401 -24.44 -3.13 0.98
CA THR A 401 -25.23 -2.31 0.06
C THR A 401 -25.71 -3.07 -1.16
N PRO A 402 -26.97 -2.90 -1.56
CA PRO A 402 -27.51 -3.59 -2.73
C PRO A 402 -26.94 -3.09 -4.08
N ASN A 403 -26.21 -1.97 -4.08
CA ASN A 403 -25.58 -1.38 -5.26
C ASN A 403 -24.18 -1.92 -5.59
N LEU A 404 -23.77 -3.03 -5.00
CA LEU A 404 -22.54 -3.79 -5.24
C LEU A 404 -21.25 -3.22 -4.60
N MET A 405 -21.25 -2.01 -3.99
CA MET A 405 -20.07 -1.42 -3.32
C MET A 405 -20.31 -1.09 -1.86
#